data_abb6951e1ed194f7ba8abcd25b2df25d
#
_entry.id   abb6951e1ed194f7ba8abcd25b2df25d
#
_cell.length_a   1.000
_cell.length_b   1.000
_cell.length_c   1.000
_cell.angle_alpha   90.00
_cell.angle_beta   90.00
_cell.angle_gamma   90.00
#
_symmetry.space_group_name_H-M   'P 1'
#
loop_
_entity.id
_entity.type
_entity.pdbx_description
1 polymer ?
#
loop_
_entity_poly.entity_id
_entity_poly.type
_entity_poly.pdbx_seq_one_letter_code
_entity_poly.pdbx_strand_id
1 'polypeptide(L)'
;MNGLQIIKTLALKIRYASIVEWYNFWSIVLQHHQNIVPTVASIDETIRHITEGNRSISRFGDGEMLLTSPSKSIGFQEGSPLLAKRLREVLVSHEEGHLVAIPDVFSGLNRYRRKCRRFQRTHFFIYGKWWDQLLIPGRKYENAFLSRPYMDYTSKEHCARWFRELKTIWEGRDIVFIEGAMSRLGVGNDLFDNAGSIRRILCPPRNAFERYDRILNEALKVEKEVLFLIALGPTATVLAYDLHKAGYQAVDIGHIDVELSLIHI
;
A
#
# COMPACT_ATOMS: atom_id res chain seq x y z
N MET A 1 30.09 -9.49 8.20
CA MET A 1 30.17 -8.89 6.85
C MET A 1 31.59 -8.50 6.59
N ASN A 2 32.21 -8.93 5.46
CA ASN A 2 33.56 -8.56 5.09
C ASN A 2 33.66 -7.06 4.78
N GLY A 3 34.78 -6.38 5.15
CA GLY A 3 34.98 -4.95 4.94
C GLY A 3 34.73 -4.49 3.49
N LEU A 4 35.02 -5.34 2.48
CA LEU A 4 34.72 -5.09 1.07
C LEU A 4 33.21 -5.00 0.79
N GLN A 5 32.42 -5.77 1.50
CA GLN A 5 30.94 -5.79 1.35
C GLN A 5 30.33 -4.52 1.97
N ILE A 6 30.91 -4.03 3.06
CA ILE A 6 30.49 -2.77 3.69
C ILE A 6 30.81 -1.59 2.76
N ILE A 7 32.02 -1.56 2.15
CA ILE A 7 32.42 -0.51 1.21
C ILE A 7 31.54 -0.51 -0.03
N LYS A 8 31.24 -1.67 -0.63
CA LYS A 8 30.31 -1.79 -1.78
C LYS A 8 28.90 -1.30 -1.43
N THR A 9 28.38 -1.67 -0.26
CA THR A 9 27.07 -1.23 0.21
C THR A 9 27.02 0.29 0.43
N LEU A 10 28.09 0.87 1.00
CA LEU A 10 28.19 2.30 1.22
C LEU A 10 28.28 3.08 -0.11
N ALA A 11 29.10 2.60 -1.06
CA ALA A 11 29.23 3.17 -2.38
C ALA A 11 27.90 3.16 -3.15
N LEU A 12 27.14 2.05 -3.06
CA LEU A 12 25.77 1.96 -3.64
C LEU A 12 24.80 2.94 -3.00
N LYS A 13 24.85 3.10 -1.67
CA LYS A 13 24.00 4.07 -0.94
C LYS A 13 24.33 5.51 -1.34
N ILE A 14 25.62 5.86 -1.44
CA ILE A 14 26.07 7.19 -1.88
C ILE A 14 25.62 7.46 -3.32
N ARG A 15 25.84 6.50 -4.23
CA ARG A 15 25.41 6.61 -5.63
C ARG A 15 23.89 6.79 -5.72
N TYR A 16 23.11 6.02 -4.98
CA TYR A 16 21.66 6.13 -4.93
C TYR A 16 21.23 7.52 -4.40
N ALA A 17 21.82 7.98 -3.30
CA ALA A 17 21.56 9.29 -2.74
C ALA A 17 21.85 10.42 -3.74
N SER A 18 22.97 10.34 -4.47
CA SER A 18 23.33 11.32 -5.51
C SER A 18 22.35 11.34 -6.68
N ILE A 19 21.89 10.18 -7.11
CA ILE A 19 20.87 10.07 -8.17
C ILE A 19 19.55 10.69 -7.70
N VAL A 20 19.11 10.40 -6.46
CA VAL A 20 17.89 10.98 -5.90
C VAL A 20 17.99 12.51 -5.80
N GLU A 21 19.15 13.06 -5.38
CA GLU A 21 19.36 14.51 -5.33
C GLU A 21 19.34 15.14 -6.71
N TRP A 22 19.97 14.50 -7.70
CA TRP A 22 19.96 14.95 -9.09
C TRP A 22 18.53 15.05 -9.62
N TYR A 23 17.73 14.01 -9.49
CA TYR A 23 16.33 14.03 -9.96
C TYR A 23 15.46 14.99 -9.16
N ASN A 24 15.67 15.10 -7.84
CA ASN A 24 14.94 16.06 -7.01
C ASN A 24 15.26 17.50 -7.42
N PHE A 25 16.51 17.83 -7.72
CA PHE A 25 16.92 19.14 -8.23
C PHE A 25 16.22 19.45 -9.56
N TRP A 26 16.31 18.56 -10.53
CA TRP A 26 15.68 18.77 -11.84
C TRP A 26 14.15 18.81 -11.77
N SER A 27 13.54 18.06 -10.91
CA SER A 27 12.09 18.14 -10.66
C SER A 27 11.66 19.53 -10.17
N ILE A 28 12.48 20.18 -9.36
CA ILE A 28 12.22 21.54 -8.88
C ILE A 28 12.46 22.57 -10.00
N VAL A 29 13.60 22.45 -10.70
CA VAL A 29 14.00 23.40 -11.77
C VAL A 29 13.02 23.35 -12.94
N LEU A 30 12.64 22.15 -13.38
CA LEU A 30 11.77 21.97 -14.53
C LEU A 30 10.28 22.09 -14.19
N GLN A 31 9.94 22.27 -12.90
CA GLN A 31 8.55 22.35 -12.43
C GLN A 31 7.68 21.26 -13.08
N HIS A 32 8.20 20.01 -13.06
CA HIS A 32 7.54 18.91 -13.72
C HIS A 32 6.16 18.66 -13.08
N HIS A 33 5.11 19.01 -13.81
CA HIS A 33 3.73 18.80 -13.44
C HIS A 33 3.20 17.54 -14.13
N GLN A 34 2.40 16.77 -13.41
CA GLN A 34 1.61 15.71 -14.01
C GLN A 34 0.47 16.32 -14.83
N ASN A 35 0.10 15.65 -15.91
CA ASN A 35 -1.04 16.06 -16.73
C ASN A 35 -2.37 15.73 -16.03
N ILE A 36 -2.39 14.64 -15.26
CA ILE A 36 -3.57 14.21 -14.50
C ILE A 36 -3.32 14.44 -13.02
N VAL A 37 -4.14 15.30 -12.41
CA VAL A 37 -4.18 15.49 -10.95
C VAL A 37 -5.45 14.81 -10.43
N PRO A 38 -5.38 13.56 -9.98
CA PRO A 38 -6.52 12.85 -9.47
C PRO A 38 -6.99 13.46 -8.15
N THR A 39 -8.28 13.41 -7.87
CA THR A 39 -8.82 13.70 -6.55
C THR A 39 -8.60 12.48 -5.66
N VAL A 40 -7.94 12.68 -4.51
CA VAL A 40 -7.73 11.64 -3.50
C VAL A 40 -8.46 12.04 -2.22
N ALA A 41 -9.24 11.11 -1.68
CA ALA A 41 -9.95 11.30 -0.41
C ALA A 41 -8.95 11.51 0.74
N SER A 42 -9.39 12.13 1.82
CA SER A 42 -8.61 12.15 3.07
C SER A 42 -8.54 10.76 3.70
N ILE A 43 -7.62 10.57 4.66
CA ILE A 43 -7.56 9.33 5.45
C ILE A 43 -8.88 9.12 6.20
N ASP A 44 -9.43 10.18 6.81
CA ASP A 44 -10.71 10.15 7.53
C ASP A 44 -11.87 9.67 6.63
N GLU A 45 -11.98 10.23 5.43
CA GLU A 45 -13.00 9.80 4.46
C GLU A 45 -12.80 8.35 4.05
N THR A 46 -11.55 7.94 3.79
CA THR A 46 -11.24 6.57 3.38
C THR A 46 -11.61 5.56 4.46
N ILE A 47 -11.24 5.81 5.74
CA ILE A 47 -11.61 4.94 6.86
C ILE A 47 -13.14 4.85 6.99
N ARG A 48 -13.82 5.98 6.92
CA ARG A 48 -15.28 6.03 6.97
C ARG A 48 -15.93 5.22 5.84
N HIS A 49 -15.44 5.37 4.61
CA HIS A 49 -15.96 4.61 3.47
C HIS A 49 -15.78 3.10 3.63
N ILE A 50 -14.66 2.65 4.24
CA ILE A 50 -14.45 1.22 4.55
C ILE A 50 -15.45 0.76 5.62
N THR A 51 -15.60 1.54 6.69
CA THR A 51 -16.39 1.14 7.88
C THR A 51 -17.90 1.18 7.60
N GLU A 52 -18.43 2.31 7.11
CA GLU A 52 -19.86 2.53 6.92
C GLU A 52 -20.47 1.61 5.84
N GLY A 53 -19.68 1.24 4.83
CA GLY A 53 -20.15 0.41 3.71
C GLY A 53 -19.67 -1.03 3.75
N ASN A 54 -18.93 -1.47 4.77
CA ASN A 54 -18.23 -2.76 4.79
C ASN A 54 -17.44 -3.00 3.49
N ARG A 55 -16.82 -1.93 2.97
CA ARG A 55 -16.18 -1.96 1.66
C ARG A 55 -14.80 -2.57 1.72
N SER A 56 -14.44 -3.24 0.65
CA SER A 56 -13.08 -3.73 0.42
C SER A 56 -12.20 -2.63 -0.17
N ILE A 57 -10.89 -2.73 0.02
CA ILE A 57 -9.96 -1.74 -0.52
C ILE A 57 -8.68 -2.40 -1.03
N SER A 58 -8.27 -2.00 -2.24
CA SER A 58 -6.97 -2.29 -2.84
C SER A 58 -6.13 -1.03 -2.88
N ARG A 59 -4.84 -1.12 -2.49
CA ARG A 59 -3.97 0.05 -2.43
C ARG A 59 -2.86 -0.05 -3.47
N PHE A 60 -2.59 1.08 -4.09
CA PHE A 60 -1.49 1.26 -5.03
C PHE A 60 -0.48 2.23 -4.44
N GLY A 61 0.76 1.79 -4.32
CA GLY A 61 1.93 2.60 -4.04
C GLY A 61 2.84 2.67 -5.27
N ASP A 62 4.05 3.15 -5.07
CA ASP A 62 5.10 3.16 -6.08
C ASP A 62 5.47 1.75 -6.58
N GLY A 63 5.45 0.76 -5.70
CA GLY A 63 5.75 -0.64 -6.02
C GLY A 63 4.71 -1.26 -6.94
N GLU A 64 3.43 -1.14 -6.61
CA GLU A 64 2.31 -1.63 -7.41
C GLU A 64 2.28 -0.96 -8.78
N MET A 65 2.51 0.35 -8.83
CA MET A 65 2.58 1.07 -10.10
C MET A 65 3.73 0.61 -10.99
N LEU A 66 4.92 0.36 -10.44
CA LEU A 66 6.02 -0.20 -11.22
C LEU A 66 5.70 -1.59 -11.77
N LEU A 67 5.04 -2.43 -10.98
CA LEU A 67 4.67 -3.80 -11.37
C LEU A 67 3.49 -3.86 -12.35
N THR A 68 2.82 -2.75 -12.66
CA THR A 68 1.93 -2.69 -13.84
C THR A 68 2.71 -2.88 -15.14
N SER A 69 4.04 -2.80 -15.13
CA SER A 69 4.91 -3.24 -16.22
C SER A 69 5.47 -4.63 -15.95
N PRO A 70 5.34 -5.58 -16.89
CA PRO A 70 5.83 -6.93 -16.68
C PRO A 70 7.36 -7.03 -16.60
N SER A 71 8.08 -6.02 -17.06
CA SER A 71 9.55 -5.98 -17.05
C SER A 71 10.15 -5.35 -15.78
N LYS A 72 9.32 -4.85 -14.88
CA LYS A 72 9.77 -4.23 -13.62
C LYS A 72 9.58 -5.22 -12.47
N SER A 73 10.50 -5.15 -11.52
CA SER A 73 10.47 -5.92 -10.26
C SER A 73 10.76 -5.01 -9.10
N ILE A 74 10.29 -5.38 -7.92
CA ILE A 74 10.64 -4.71 -6.66
C ILE A 74 11.36 -5.70 -5.74
N GLY A 75 11.94 -5.23 -4.65
CA GLY A 75 12.84 -6.02 -3.80
C GLY A 75 12.29 -7.37 -3.31
N PHE A 76 10.98 -7.53 -3.22
CA PHE A 76 10.31 -8.73 -2.68
C PHE A 76 9.26 -9.35 -3.62
N GLN A 77 9.02 -8.76 -4.80
CA GLN A 77 8.12 -9.29 -5.81
C GLN A 77 8.69 -9.08 -7.22
N GLU A 78 8.87 -10.16 -7.94
CA GLU A 78 9.22 -10.12 -9.36
C GLU A 78 8.00 -9.78 -10.21
N GLY A 79 8.24 -9.01 -11.28
CA GLY A 79 7.21 -8.70 -12.25
C GLY A 79 6.87 -9.89 -13.12
N SER A 80 5.61 -9.96 -13.54
CA SER A 80 5.15 -10.94 -14.52
C SER A 80 4.04 -10.36 -15.38
N PRO A 81 3.82 -10.90 -16.61
CA PRO A 81 2.72 -10.44 -17.46
C PRO A 81 1.36 -10.57 -16.78
N LEU A 82 1.14 -11.63 -16.02
CA LEU A 82 -0.11 -11.86 -15.31
C LEU A 82 -0.31 -10.83 -14.17
N LEU A 83 0.69 -10.64 -13.31
CA LEU A 83 0.61 -9.64 -12.23
C LEU A 83 0.36 -8.24 -12.79
N ALA A 84 1.10 -7.85 -13.83
CA ALA A 84 0.95 -6.54 -14.47
C ALA A 84 -0.47 -6.33 -15.03
N LYS A 85 -1.02 -7.34 -15.70
CA LYS A 85 -2.40 -7.32 -16.19
C LYS A 85 -3.41 -7.16 -15.05
N ARG A 86 -3.25 -7.96 -13.98
CA ARG A 86 -4.16 -7.96 -12.83
C ARG A 86 -4.13 -6.62 -12.08
N LEU A 87 -2.94 -6.06 -11.83
CA LEU A 87 -2.83 -4.74 -11.19
C LEU A 87 -3.52 -3.64 -12.01
N ARG A 88 -3.35 -3.65 -13.35
CA ARG A 88 -4.06 -2.70 -14.22
C ARG A 88 -5.57 -2.87 -14.15
N GLU A 89 -6.06 -4.10 -14.17
CA GLU A 89 -7.49 -4.42 -14.03
C GLU A 89 -8.05 -3.82 -12.73
N VAL A 90 -7.39 -4.07 -11.60
CA VAL A 90 -7.82 -3.52 -10.29
C VAL A 90 -7.80 -2.00 -10.28
N LEU A 91 -6.74 -1.37 -10.82
CA LEU A 91 -6.60 0.09 -10.80
C LEU A 91 -7.74 0.81 -11.53
N VAL A 92 -8.24 0.22 -12.61
CA VAL A 92 -9.33 0.80 -13.41
C VAL A 92 -10.71 0.25 -13.08
N SER A 93 -10.81 -0.68 -12.12
CA SER A 93 -12.08 -1.30 -11.75
C SER A 93 -13.09 -0.30 -11.17
N HIS A 94 -14.36 -0.54 -11.43
CA HIS A 94 -15.49 0.21 -10.89
C HIS A 94 -16.47 -0.71 -10.15
N GLU A 95 -15.95 -1.77 -9.54
CA GLU A 95 -16.76 -2.74 -8.80
C GLU A 95 -17.44 -2.07 -7.61
N GLU A 96 -18.74 -2.25 -7.47
CA GLU A 96 -19.51 -1.68 -6.35
C GLU A 96 -19.02 -2.27 -5.02
N GLY A 97 -18.81 -1.43 -4.02
CA GLY A 97 -18.29 -1.86 -2.71
C GLY A 97 -16.77 -2.12 -2.68
N HIS A 98 -16.07 -1.99 -3.81
CA HIS A 98 -14.61 -2.08 -3.85
C HIS A 98 -13.98 -0.70 -4.07
N LEU A 99 -13.06 -0.34 -3.21
CA LEU A 99 -12.34 0.92 -3.21
C LEU A 99 -10.94 0.77 -3.81
N VAL A 100 -10.52 1.73 -4.62
CA VAL A 100 -9.16 1.81 -5.14
C VAL A 100 -8.46 3.02 -4.54
N ALA A 101 -7.36 2.77 -3.85
CA ALA A 101 -6.58 3.80 -3.17
C ALA A 101 -5.23 4.04 -3.85
N ILE A 102 -4.84 5.32 -3.92
CA ILE A 102 -3.53 5.78 -4.43
C ILE A 102 -2.90 6.74 -3.41
N PRO A 103 -1.59 7.05 -3.49
CA PRO A 103 -0.95 8.02 -2.62
C PRO A 103 -1.56 9.41 -2.78
N ASP A 104 -1.80 10.10 -1.67
CA ASP A 104 -2.33 11.46 -1.65
C ASP A 104 -1.19 12.50 -1.79
N VAL A 105 -0.54 12.51 -2.94
CA VAL A 105 0.65 13.35 -3.20
C VAL A 105 0.47 14.35 -4.35
N PHE A 106 -0.65 14.25 -5.05
CA PHE A 106 -0.91 15.01 -6.28
C PHE A 106 -1.31 16.48 -6.01
N SER A 107 -1.98 16.75 -4.90
CA SER A 107 -2.44 18.10 -4.51
C SER A 107 -1.36 18.93 -3.78
N GLY A 108 -0.11 18.41 -3.70
CA GLY A 108 1.01 19.07 -3.07
C GLY A 108 1.69 18.24 -1.99
N LEU A 109 2.94 18.56 -1.70
CA LEU A 109 3.81 17.76 -0.84
C LEU A 109 4.13 18.41 0.52
N ASN A 110 3.62 19.60 0.83
CA ASN A 110 4.04 20.37 2.00
C ASN A 110 3.70 19.71 3.34
N ARG A 111 2.64 18.89 3.38
CA ARG A 111 2.21 18.11 4.56
C ARG A 111 3.12 16.93 4.89
N TYR A 112 4.02 16.56 3.97
CA TYR A 112 4.90 15.40 4.15
C TYR A 112 6.29 15.78 4.64
N ARG A 113 6.94 14.85 5.35
CA ARG A 113 8.33 14.97 5.81
C ARG A 113 9.29 15.11 4.62
N ARG A 114 10.42 15.78 4.86
CA ARG A 114 11.45 16.04 3.82
C ARG A 114 11.84 14.79 3.03
N LYS A 115 12.01 13.65 3.71
CA LYS A 115 12.37 12.37 3.07
C LYS A 115 11.29 11.90 2.09
N CYS A 116 10.03 11.92 2.52
CA CYS A 116 8.88 11.58 1.67
C CYS A 116 8.77 12.54 0.48
N ARG A 117 8.83 13.85 0.71
CA ARG A 117 8.78 14.87 -0.38
C ARG A 117 9.85 14.63 -1.44
N ARG A 118 11.09 14.35 -1.02
CA ARG A 118 12.20 14.08 -1.97
C ARG A 118 11.97 12.81 -2.76
N PHE A 119 11.52 11.75 -2.10
CA PHE A 119 11.18 10.50 -2.75
C PHE A 119 10.07 10.70 -3.77
N GLN A 120 8.96 11.34 -3.41
CA GLN A 120 7.82 11.56 -4.29
C GLN A 120 8.20 12.42 -5.49
N ARG A 121 8.95 13.52 -5.31
CA ARG A 121 9.43 14.32 -6.44
C ARG A 121 10.27 13.52 -7.42
N THR A 122 11.20 12.71 -6.92
CA THR A 122 12.05 11.85 -7.75
C THR A 122 11.21 10.80 -8.47
N HIS A 123 10.28 10.16 -7.76
CA HIS A 123 9.39 9.14 -8.32
C HIS A 123 8.55 9.72 -9.46
N PHE A 124 7.87 10.83 -9.23
CA PHE A 124 7.03 11.45 -10.26
C PHE A 124 7.82 12.09 -11.39
N PHE A 125 9.03 12.56 -11.15
CA PHE A 125 9.91 13.01 -12.23
C PHE A 125 10.24 11.88 -13.21
N ILE A 126 10.47 10.67 -12.68
CA ILE A 126 10.83 9.50 -13.49
C ILE A 126 9.58 8.82 -14.10
N TYR A 127 8.51 8.69 -13.32
CA TYR A 127 7.37 7.84 -13.64
C TYR A 127 6.04 8.60 -13.79
N GLY A 128 6.02 9.93 -13.73
CA GLY A 128 4.79 10.73 -13.77
C GLY A 128 3.96 10.48 -15.02
N LYS A 129 4.59 10.40 -16.20
CA LYS A 129 3.90 10.05 -17.46
C LYS A 129 3.25 8.67 -17.44
N TRP A 130 3.82 7.74 -16.67
CA TRP A 130 3.24 6.41 -16.51
C TRP A 130 2.00 6.46 -15.62
N TRP A 131 2.04 7.22 -14.52
CA TRP A 131 0.85 7.48 -13.71
C TRP A 131 -0.26 8.11 -14.56
N ASP A 132 0.05 9.12 -15.37
CA ASP A 132 -0.90 9.77 -16.28
C ASP A 132 -1.57 8.79 -17.26
N GLN A 133 -0.86 7.76 -17.70
CA GLN A 133 -1.41 6.76 -18.63
C GLN A 133 -2.35 5.74 -17.96
N LEU A 134 -2.23 5.57 -16.65
CA LEU A 134 -2.96 4.54 -15.91
C LEU A 134 -4.12 5.09 -15.10
N LEU A 135 -4.03 6.34 -14.66
CA LEU A 135 -5.09 6.98 -13.88
C LEU A 135 -6.26 7.41 -14.77
N ILE A 136 -7.46 7.27 -14.24
CA ILE A 136 -8.69 7.68 -14.92
C ILE A 136 -8.94 9.16 -14.61
N PRO A 137 -8.97 10.05 -15.61
CA PRO A 137 -9.29 11.46 -15.41
C PRO A 137 -10.64 11.66 -14.73
N GLY A 138 -10.69 12.55 -13.74
CA GLY A 138 -11.92 12.88 -13.01
C GLY A 138 -12.37 11.84 -11.99
N ARG A 139 -11.71 10.68 -11.88
CA ARG A 139 -12.01 9.70 -10.84
C ARG A 139 -11.52 10.18 -9.48
N LYS A 140 -12.36 10.03 -8.46
CA LYS A 140 -11.97 10.14 -7.05
C LYS A 140 -11.43 8.79 -6.58
N TYR A 141 -10.21 8.79 -6.05
CA TYR A 141 -9.56 7.64 -5.44
C TYR A 141 -9.57 7.75 -3.92
N GLU A 142 -9.38 6.63 -3.23
CA GLU A 142 -9.16 6.61 -1.80
C GLU A 142 -7.67 6.82 -1.45
N ASN A 143 -7.39 7.01 -0.17
CA ASN A 143 -6.06 7.35 0.32
C ASN A 143 -5.25 6.11 0.68
N ALA A 144 -4.21 5.78 -0.09
CA ALA A 144 -3.35 4.63 0.19
C ALA A 144 -2.47 4.83 1.44
N PHE A 145 -2.31 6.07 1.93
CA PHE A 145 -1.55 6.36 3.15
C PHE A 145 -2.34 6.09 4.44
N LEU A 146 -3.58 5.58 4.37
CA LEU A 146 -4.30 5.10 5.54
C LEU A 146 -3.49 4.09 6.37
N SER A 147 -2.62 3.31 5.72
CA SER A 147 -1.71 2.35 6.37
C SER A 147 -0.34 2.93 6.73
N ARG A 148 -0.11 4.23 6.47
CA ARG A 148 1.15 4.94 6.77
C ARG A 148 0.91 6.29 7.43
N PRO A 149 0.03 6.37 8.44
CA PRO A 149 -0.41 7.65 8.99
C PRO A 149 0.67 8.36 9.80
N TYR A 150 1.75 7.67 10.19
CA TYR A 150 2.80 8.23 11.04
C TYR A 150 4.08 8.61 10.30
N MET A 151 4.66 7.71 9.49
CA MET A 151 6.01 7.91 8.93
C MET A 151 6.09 9.06 7.94
N ASP A 152 5.10 9.22 7.09
CA ASP A 152 5.20 10.11 5.94
C ASP A 152 4.75 11.56 6.25
N TYR A 153 3.86 11.79 7.21
CA TYR A 153 3.35 13.12 7.56
C TYR A 153 4.27 13.90 8.50
N THR A 154 4.33 15.22 8.33
CA THR A 154 5.07 16.13 9.22
C THR A 154 4.35 16.30 10.55
N SER A 155 3.05 16.64 10.53
CA SER A 155 2.21 16.68 11.71
C SER A 155 1.84 15.29 12.16
N LYS A 156 1.93 15.04 13.47
CA LYS A 156 1.53 13.80 14.13
C LYS A 156 0.20 13.93 14.90
N GLU A 157 -0.37 15.11 14.86
CA GLU A 157 -1.55 15.48 15.63
C GLU A 157 -2.73 14.51 15.42
N HIS A 158 -2.91 14.05 14.18
CA HIS A 158 -4.04 13.17 13.82
C HIS A 158 -3.71 11.67 13.91
N CYS A 159 -2.45 11.30 14.11
CA CYS A 159 -2.04 9.88 14.02
C CYS A 159 -2.76 8.99 15.02
N ALA A 160 -2.82 9.39 16.30
CA ALA A 160 -3.50 8.61 17.35
C ALA A 160 -5.01 8.48 17.08
N ARG A 161 -5.64 9.51 16.50
CA ARG A 161 -7.04 9.47 16.10
C ARG A 161 -7.24 8.50 14.95
N TRP A 162 -6.44 8.58 13.90
CA TRP A 162 -6.53 7.67 12.76
C TRP A 162 -6.35 6.21 13.16
N PHE A 163 -5.43 5.90 14.08
CA PHE A 163 -5.29 4.53 14.57
C PHE A 163 -6.53 4.06 15.35
N ARG A 164 -7.15 4.93 16.17
CA ARG A 164 -8.42 4.59 16.85
C ARG A 164 -9.55 4.36 15.85
N GLU A 165 -9.67 5.20 14.83
CA GLU A 165 -10.66 5.06 13.78
C GLU A 165 -10.43 3.80 12.93
N LEU A 166 -9.17 3.48 12.59
CA LEU A 166 -8.82 2.24 11.90
C LEU A 166 -9.24 1.00 12.69
N LYS A 167 -9.09 1.00 14.02
CA LYS A 167 -9.51 -0.13 14.89
C LYS A 167 -11.01 -0.41 14.78
N THR A 168 -11.85 0.55 14.40
CA THR A 168 -13.29 0.32 14.21
C THR A 168 -13.61 -0.60 13.02
N ILE A 169 -12.68 -0.75 12.07
CA ILE A 169 -12.88 -1.63 10.90
C ILE A 169 -12.99 -3.10 11.34
N TRP A 170 -12.25 -3.50 12.37
CA TRP A 170 -12.18 -4.89 12.85
C TRP A 170 -12.70 -5.10 14.28
N GLU A 171 -13.30 -4.06 14.88
CA GLU A 171 -13.82 -4.14 16.23
C GLU A 171 -14.88 -5.24 16.39
N GLY A 172 -14.64 -6.18 17.31
CA GLY A 172 -15.53 -7.30 17.61
C GLY A 172 -15.67 -8.34 16.49
N ARG A 173 -14.94 -8.20 15.39
CA ARG A 173 -15.06 -9.07 14.20
C ARG A 173 -14.06 -10.22 14.23
N ASP A 174 -14.48 -11.34 13.64
CA ASP A 174 -13.56 -12.42 13.29
C ASP A 174 -12.73 -12.00 12.07
N ILE A 175 -11.41 -12.00 12.24
CA ILE A 175 -10.49 -11.57 11.18
C ILE A 175 -9.55 -12.70 10.76
N VAL A 176 -9.18 -12.67 9.48
CA VAL A 176 -8.12 -13.52 8.94
C VAL A 176 -7.04 -12.64 8.34
N PHE A 177 -5.83 -12.73 8.90
CA PHE A 177 -4.66 -12.15 8.28
C PHE A 177 -4.17 -13.01 7.12
N ILE A 178 -3.90 -12.37 5.98
CA ILE A 178 -3.14 -12.97 4.88
C ILE A 178 -1.83 -12.21 4.78
N GLU A 179 -0.75 -12.83 5.22
CA GLU A 179 0.54 -12.15 5.37
C GLU A 179 1.72 -13.04 4.98
N GLY A 180 2.86 -12.44 4.66
CA GLY A 180 4.11 -13.17 4.50
C GLY A 180 4.54 -13.81 5.82
N ALA A 181 5.08 -15.02 5.80
CA ALA A 181 5.46 -15.79 6.99
C ALA A 181 6.44 -15.05 7.95
N MET A 182 7.11 -14.00 7.45
CA MET A 182 8.04 -13.18 8.23
C MET A 182 7.43 -11.83 8.67
N SER A 183 6.16 -11.56 8.34
CA SER A 183 5.51 -10.27 8.59
C SER A 183 5.21 -10.03 10.07
N ARG A 184 4.67 -11.03 10.77
CA ARG A 184 4.31 -10.96 12.20
C ARG A 184 3.34 -9.82 12.53
N LEU A 185 2.37 -9.55 11.65
CA LEU A 185 1.40 -8.47 11.77
C LEU A 185 0.72 -8.45 13.14
N GLY A 186 0.77 -7.31 13.83
CA GLY A 186 0.17 -7.12 15.15
C GLY A 186 0.86 -7.85 16.31
N VAL A 187 1.98 -8.51 16.09
CA VAL A 187 2.71 -9.19 17.15
C VAL A 187 3.49 -8.19 18.00
N GLY A 188 3.11 -8.08 19.28
CA GLY A 188 3.79 -7.18 20.23
C GLY A 188 3.23 -5.76 20.29
N ASN A 189 2.04 -5.53 19.73
CA ASN A 189 1.29 -4.28 19.86
C ASN A 189 -0.22 -4.56 20.04
N ASP A 190 -0.97 -3.53 20.41
CA ASP A 190 -2.41 -3.60 20.73
C ASP A 190 -3.33 -3.28 19.55
N LEU A 191 -2.80 -3.20 18.33
CA LEU A 191 -3.56 -2.71 17.17
C LEU A 191 -4.82 -3.54 16.89
N PHE A 192 -4.75 -4.84 17.14
CA PHE A 192 -5.82 -5.77 16.82
C PHE A 192 -6.47 -6.42 18.07
N ASP A 193 -6.20 -5.91 19.27
CA ASP A 193 -6.71 -6.48 20.52
C ASP A 193 -8.24 -6.39 20.65
N ASN A 194 -8.88 -5.48 19.89
CA ASN A 194 -10.34 -5.34 19.85
C ASN A 194 -11.03 -6.22 18.79
N ALA A 195 -10.30 -7.07 18.07
CA ALA A 195 -10.89 -8.08 17.19
C ALA A 195 -11.55 -9.21 17.99
N GLY A 196 -12.61 -9.82 17.45
CA GLY A 196 -13.29 -10.96 18.06
C GLY A 196 -12.42 -12.23 18.08
N SER A 197 -11.83 -12.54 16.94
CA SER A 197 -10.83 -13.61 16.80
C SER A 197 -9.84 -13.31 15.69
N ILE A 198 -8.67 -13.95 15.76
CA ILE A 198 -7.60 -13.78 14.76
C ILE A 198 -7.14 -15.13 14.27
N ARG A 199 -7.28 -15.40 12.97
CA ARG A 199 -6.67 -16.53 12.26
C ARG A 199 -5.65 -16.01 11.25
N ARG A 200 -4.73 -16.87 10.78
CA ARG A 200 -3.66 -16.47 9.86
C ARG A 200 -3.51 -17.45 8.71
N ILE A 201 -3.40 -16.90 7.49
CA ILE A 201 -2.94 -17.61 6.30
C ILE A 201 -1.53 -17.10 6.00
N LEU A 202 -0.53 -17.94 6.25
CA LEU A 202 0.87 -17.61 6.05
C LEU A 202 1.29 -17.90 4.59
N CYS A 203 1.87 -16.89 3.97
CA CYS A 203 2.27 -16.91 2.57
C CYS A 203 3.79 -16.79 2.42
N PRO A 204 4.35 -17.08 1.23
CA PRO A 204 5.77 -16.82 0.97
C PRO A 204 6.12 -15.34 1.25
N PRO A 205 7.23 -15.05 1.94
CA PRO A 205 7.64 -13.69 2.25
C PRO A 205 8.17 -12.92 1.02
N ARG A 206 8.42 -13.63 -0.08
CA ARG A 206 8.85 -13.09 -1.38
C ARG A 206 8.10 -13.79 -2.48
N ASN A 207 7.84 -13.08 -3.59
CA ASN A 207 7.16 -13.60 -4.78
C ASN A 207 5.83 -14.29 -4.45
N ALA A 208 5.05 -13.72 -3.53
CA ALA A 208 3.79 -14.32 -3.10
C ALA A 208 2.81 -14.54 -4.26
N PHE A 209 2.88 -13.70 -5.29
CA PHE A 209 2.04 -13.83 -6.48
C PHE A 209 2.27 -15.13 -7.27
N GLU A 210 3.44 -15.77 -7.18
CA GLU A 210 3.67 -17.09 -7.77
C GLU A 210 2.80 -18.20 -7.17
N ARG A 211 2.27 -17.96 -5.97
CA ARG A 211 1.37 -18.88 -5.26
C ARG A 211 -0.07 -18.35 -5.18
N TYR A 212 -0.41 -17.39 -6.03
CA TYR A 212 -1.67 -16.66 -6.00
C TYR A 212 -2.89 -17.58 -5.90
N ASP A 213 -3.04 -18.53 -6.83
CA ASP A 213 -4.19 -19.43 -6.88
C ASP A 213 -4.32 -20.27 -5.60
N ARG A 214 -3.20 -20.73 -5.03
CA ARG A 214 -3.21 -21.48 -3.77
C ARG A 214 -3.67 -20.59 -2.62
N ILE A 215 -3.18 -19.34 -2.54
CA ILE A 215 -3.54 -18.39 -1.49
C ILE A 215 -5.04 -18.05 -1.58
N LEU A 216 -5.52 -17.73 -2.78
CA LEU A 216 -6.93 -17.44 -3.02
C LEU A 216 -7.81 -18.64 -2.66
N ASN A 217 -7.48 -19.84 -3.14
CA ASN A 217 -8.23 -21.05 -2.85
C ASN A 217 -8.27 -21.38 -1.35
N GLU A 218 -7.22 -21.07 -0.59
CA GLU A 218 -7.23 -21.23 0.87
C GLU A 218 -8.14 -20.20 1.54
N ALA A 219 -8.09 -18.96 1.10
CA ALA A 219 -8.95 -17.90 1.60
C ALA A 219 -10.44 -18.18 1.32
N LEU A 220 -10.77 -18.73 0.14
CA LEU A 220 -12.14 -19.05 -0.24
C LEU A 220 -12.80 -20.18 0.59
N LYS A 221 -12.04 -20.92 1.41
CA LYS A 221 -12.59 -21.93 2.34
C LYS A 221 -13.09 -21.32 3.65
N VAL A 222 -12.78 -20.05 3.90
CA VAL A 222 -13.17 -19.34 5.12
C VAL A 222 -14.63 -18.89 5.04
N GLU A 223 -15.29 -18.74 6.17
CA GLU A 223 -16.68 -18.27 6.29
C GLU A 223 -16.83 -16.84 5.72
N LYS A 224 -17.98 -16.50 5.15
CA LYS A 224 -18.22 -15.23 4.43
C LYS A 224 -18.24 -14.00 5.33
N GLU A 225 -18.56 -14.15 6.57
CA GLU A 225 -18.70 -13.08 7.57
C GLU A 225 -17.34 -12.55 8.07
N VAL A 226 -16.29 -13.29 7.78
CA VAL A 226 -14.92 -12.96 8.19
C VAL A 226 -14.39 -11.76 7.40
N LEU A 227 -13.69 -10.88 8.10
CA LEU A 227 -12.93 -9.80 7.48
C LEU A 227 -11.51 -10.26 7.16
N PHE A 228 -11.10 -10.13 5.92
CA PHE A 228 -9.70 -10.31 5.54
C PHE A 228 -8.90 -9.01 5.70
N LEU A 229 -7.81 -9.08 6.45
CA LEU A 229 -6.79 -8.03 6.54
C LEU A 229 -5.50 -8.53 5.87
N ILE A 230 -5.09 -7.86 4.80
CA ILE A 230 -4.06 -8.40 3.90
C ILE A 230 -2.79 -7.55 3.96
N ALA A 231 -1.65 -8.18 4.24
CA ALA A 231 -0.33 -7.57 4.29
C ALA A 231 0.66 -8.39 3.45
N LEU A 232 0.49 -8.35 2.11
CA LEU A 232 1.22 -9.22 1.18
C LEU A 232 1.79 -8.45 -0.04
N GLY A 233 2.09 -7.16 0.15
CA GLY A 233 2.60 -6.28 -0.90
C GLY A 233 1.66 -6.27 -2.13
N PRO A 234 2.19 -6.22 -3.37
CA PRO A 234 1.36 -6.12 -4.58
C PRO A 234 0.37 -7.28 -4.79
N THR A 235 0.64 -8.43 -4.18
CA THR A 235 -0.30 -9.56 -4.17
C THR A 235 -1.57 -9.21 -3.37
N ALA A 236 -1.45 -8.41 -2.28
CA ALA A 236 -2.59 -7.96 -1.48
C ALA A 236 -3.57 -7.13 -2.31
N THR A 237 -3.07 -6.26 -3.18
CA THR A 237 -3.86 -5.40 -4.05
C THR A 237 -4.80 -6.21 -4.95
N VAL A 238 -4.29 -7.28 -5.57
CA VAL A 238 -5.08 -8.17 -6.43
C VAL A 238 -6.00 -9.06 -5.61
N LEU A 239 -5.50 -9.57 -4.49
CA LEU A 239 -6.24 -10.51 -3.64
C LEU A 239 -7.45 -9.85 -2.97
N ALA A 240 -7.31 -8.59 -2.51
CA ALA A 240 -8.43 -7.84 -1.94
C ALA A 240 -9.58 -7.65 -2.95
N TYR A 241 -9.25 -7.40 -4.20
CA TYR A 241 -10.22 -7.30 -5.28
C TYR A 241 -10.94 -8.62 -5.56
N ASP A 242 -10.20 -9.74 -5.67
CA ASP A 242 -10.82 -11.03 -5.99
C ASP A 242 -11.63 -11.57 -4.81
N LEU A 243 -11.20 -11.38 -3.58
CA LEU A 243 -11.98 -11.74 -2.40
C LEU A 243 -13.26 -10.90 -2.32
N HIS A 244 -13.19 -9.60 -2.65
CA HIS A 244 -14.38 -8.77 -2.76
C HIS A 244 -15.38 -9.34 -3.78
N LYS A 245 -14.93 -9.67 -4.99
CA LYS A 245 -15.78 -10.29 -6.02
C LYS A 245 -16.34 -11.64 -5.61
N ALA A 246 -15.65 -12.35 -4.72
CA ALA A 246 -16.14 -13.57 -4.12
C ALA A 246 -17.10 -13.35 -2.94
N GLY A 247 -17.46 -12.10 -2.60
CA GLY A 247 -18.42 -11.73 -1.57
C GLY A 247 -17.85 -11.62 -0.17
N TYR A 248 -16.54 -11.42 -0.01
CA TYR A 248 -15.90 -11.11 1.26
C TYR A 248 -15.60 -9.61 1.38
N GLN A 249 -15.48 -9.12 2.61
CA GLN A 249 -14.78 -7.87 2.84
C GLN A 249 -13.28 -8.14 3.01
N ALA A 250 -12.46 -7.45 2.22
CA ALA A 250 -11.02 -7.61 2.20
C ALA A 250 -10.33 -6.24 2.17
N VAL A 251 -9.46 -5.99 3.14
CA VAL A 251 -8.76 -4.71 3.33
C VAL A 251 -7.26 -4.93 3.19
N ASP A 252 -6.66 -4.35 2.15
CA ASP A 252 -5.21 -4.26 2.04
C ASP A 252 -4.70 -3.23 3.04
N ILE A 253 -4.11 -3.69 4.15
CA ILE A 253 -3.59 -2.84 5.23
C ILE A 253 -2.08 -2.66 5.20
N GLY A 254 -1.35 -3.36 4.32
CA GLY A 254 0.11 -3.28 4.22
C GLY A 254 0.80 -3.49 5.57
N HIS A 255 1.81 -2.67 5.87
CA HIS A 255 2.62 -2.76 7.10
C HIS A 255 2.17 -1.75 8.16
N ILE A 256 0.88 -1.71 8.47
CA ILE A 256 0.31 -0.73 9.40
C ILE A 256 0.86 -0.87 10.83
N ASP A 257 1.22 -2.06 11.26
CA ASP A 257 1.79 -2.37 12.58
C ASP A 257 3.18 -1.76 12.79
N VAL A 258 3.98 -1.65 11.72
CA VAL A 258 5.29 -0.96 11.78
C VAL A 258 5.10 0.52 12.08
N GLU A 259 4.05 1.14 11.57
CA GLU A 259 3.70 2.54 11.82
C GLU A 259 3.34 2.77 13.30
N LEU A 260 2.57 1.86 13.90
CA LEU A 260 2.18 1.95 15.31
C LEU A 260 3.38 1.76 16.25
N SER A 261 4.27 0.81 15.94
CA SER A 261 5.48 0.59 16.77
C SER A 261 6.38 1.82 16.88
N LEU A 262 6.32 2.74 15.91
CA LEU A 262 7.06 3.99 15.92
C LEU A 262 6.43 5.08 16.81
N ILE A 263 5.18 4.91 17.23
CA ILE A 263 4.49 5.85 18.12
C ILE A 263 4.84 5.55 19.58
N HIS A 264 5.11 4.29 19.91
CA HIS A 264 5.38 3.82 21.25
C HIS A 264 6.87 3.85 21.65
N ILE A 265 7.76 4.39 20.78
CA ILE A 265 9.17 4.69 21.06
C ILE A 265 9.28 6.16 21.43
#